data_401f0146cd58c58035f0059aea785dae
#
_entry.id   401f0146cd58c58035f0059aea785dae
#
_cell.length_a   1.000
_cell.length_b   1.000
_cell.length_c   1.000
_cell.angle_alpha   90.00
_cell.angle_beta   90.00
_cell.angle_gamma   90.00
#
_symmetry.space_group_name_H-M   'P 1'
#
loop_
_entity.id
_entity.type
_entity.pdbx_description
1 polymer ?
#
loop_
_entity_poly.entity_id
_entity_poly.type
_entity_poly.pdbx_seq_one_letter_code
_entity_poly.pdbx_strand_id
1 'polypeptide(L)'
;INKQTMLEKMIFTSLNSNANNTVLVLGYQSDIIQEIIQNNNITTVINTDYKKGLSSSLKCGISALPDDCDAAIIILADMPNIDNQVINRMINSFNPSKNYSIIIPTFNGKKGNPILLARNFFPDILRVKGDKGAKDIILNNKKSILEIPQKDSSVLNDIDTKEDLSLYLKNNS
;
A
#
# COMPACT_ATOMS: atom_id res chain seq x y z
N ILE A 1 -2.90 -3.04 -27.85
CA ILE A 1 -3.33 -3.85 -26.70
C ILE A 1 -2.42 -3.47 -25.56
N ASN A 2 -2.93 -2.69 -24.62
CA ASN A 2 -2.18 -2.15 -23.48
C ASN A 2 -1.78 -3.30 -22.54
N LYS A 3 -0.54 -3.76 -22.63
CA LYS A 3 0.06 -4.62 -21.60
C LYS A 3 0.58 -3.73 -20.46
N GLN A 4 -0.34 -3.21 -19.67
CA GLN A 4 0.00 -2.50 -18.45
C GLN A 4 0.61 -3.50 -17.44
N THR A 5 1.75 -3.15 -16.87
CA THR A 5 2.35 -3.94 -15.77
C THR A 5 1.53 -3.81 -14.50
N MET A 6 1.69 -4.75 -13.55
CA MET A 6 1.04 -4.65 -12.23
C MET A 6 1.38 -3.34 -11.53
N LEU A 7 2.64 -2.94 -11.57
CA LEU A 7 3.10 -1.69 -10.96
C LEU A 7 2.44 -0.46 -11.59
N GLU A 8 2.40 -0.37 -12.93
CA GLU A 8 1.70 0.74 -13.61
C GLU A 8 0.22 0.78 -13.24
N LYS A 9 -0.43 -0.39 -13.12
CA LYS A 9 -1.82 -0.46 -12.67
C LYS A 9 -1.99 0.07 -11.26
N MET A 10 -1.11 -0.29 -10.33
CA MET A 10 -1.18 0.20 -8.94
C MET A 10 -0.88 1.70 -8.84
N ILE A 11 0.06 2.21 -9.63
CA ILE A 11 0.30 3.66 -9.75
C ILE A 11 -0.95 4.36 -10.26
N PHE A 12 -1.56 3.86 -11.34
CA PHE A 12 -2.79 4.41 -11.89
C PHE A 12 -3.93 4.40 -10.86
N THR A 13 -4.11 3.29 -10.13
CA THR A 13 -5.10 3.16 -9.05
C THR A 13 -4.87 4.20 -7.95
N SER A 14 -3.63 4.40 -7.53
CA SER A 14 -3.27 5.40 -6.51
C SER A 14 -3.55 6.82 -7.00
N LEU A 15 -3.11 7.17 -8.20
CA LEU A 15 -3.29 8.52 -8.78
C LEU A 15 -4.76 8.88 -9.07
N ASN A 16 -5.61 7.89 -9.30
CA ASN A 16 -7.06 8.08 -9.49
C ASN A 16 -7.86 7.93 -8.18
N SER A 17 -7.18 7.87 -7.04
CA SER A 17 -7.80 7.93 -5.71
C SER A 17 -7.85 9.37 -5.19
N ASN A 18 -8.49 9.55 -4.04
CA ASN A 18 -8.54 10.82 -3.32
C ASN A 18 -7.29 11.08 -2.45
N ALA A 19 -6.21 10.31 -2.63
CA ALA A 19 -4.95 10.55 -1.93
C ALA A 19 -4.27 11.81 -2.49
N ASN A 20 -3.74 12.66 -1.60
CA ASN A 20 -3.09 13.92 -1.99
C ASN A 20 -1.73 13.70 -2.65
N ASN A 21 -0.99 12.68 -2.19
CA ASN A 21 0.36 12.39 -2.65
C ASN A 21 0.54 10.89 -2.85
N THR A 22 1.34 10.52 -3.85
CA THR A 22 1.76 9.12 -4.07
C THR A 22 3.28 9.05 -3.98
N VAL A 23 3.78 8.20 -3.08
CA VAL A 23 5.20 7.89 -2.93
C VAL A 23 5.44 6.46 -3.39
N LEU A 24 6.28 6.29 -4.40
CA LEU A 24 6.73 5.00 -4.89
C LEU A 24 8.10 4.68 -4.32
N VAL A 25 8.21 3.55 -3.61
CA VAL A 25 9.47 3.07 -3.07
C VAL A 25 10.02 1.98 -3.97
N LEU A 26 11.20 2.21 -4.53
CA LEU A 26 11.91 1.26 -5.38
C LEU A 26 13.10 0.65 -4.64
N GLY A 27 13.42 -0.60 -4.97
CA GLY A 27 14.57 -1.31 -4.41
C GLY A 27 15.37 -2.00 -5.52
N TYR A 28 15.19 -3.30 -5.68
CA TYR A 28 15.83 -4.07 -6.73
C TYR A 28 15.47 -3.55 -8.12
N GLN A 29 16.45 -3.42 -9.00
CA GLN A 29 16.26 -2.91 -10.37
C GLN A 29 15.63 -1.52 -10.46
N SER A 30 15.87 -0.65 -9.47
CA SER A 30 15.28 0.70 -9.42
C SER A 30 15.49 1.49 -10.70
N ASP A 31 16.68 1.42 -11.30
CA ASP A 31 17.02 2.19 -12.52
C ASP A 31 16.14 1.77 -13.70
N ILE A 32 15.97 0.46 -13.91
CA ILE A 32 15.13 -0.09 -14.98
C ILE A 32 13.66 0.31 -14.76
N ILE A 33 13.20 0.25 -13.52
CA ILE A 33 11.81 0.59 -13.20
C ILE A 33 11.57 2.08 -13.39
N GLN A 34 12.51 2.95 -13.01
CA GLN A 34 12.40 4.40 -13.21
C GLN A 34 12.29 4.78 -14.69
N GLU A 35 13.02 4.09 -15.58
CA GLU A 35 12.91 4.32 -17.03
C GLU A 35 11.52 3.98 -17.59
N ILE A 36 10.85 2.98 -17.01
CA ILE A 36 9.51 2.55 -17.42
C ILE A 36 8.43 3.51 -16.90
N ILE A 37 8.63 4.03 -15.66
CA ILE A 37 7.63 4.88 -14.99
C ILE A 37 7.90 6.35 -15.31
N GLN A 38 7.35 6.83 -16.39
CA GLN A 38 7.42 8.26 -16.81
C GLN A 38 6.22 9.04 -16.26
N ASN A 39 5.97 8.98 -14.95
CA ASN A 39 4.85 9.72 -14.36
C ASN A 39 5.34 10.81 -13.40
N ASN A 40 5.10 12.07 -13.77
CA ASN A 40 5.55 13.24 -13.00
C ASN A 40 4.70 13.54 -11.75
N ASN A 41 3.58 12.81 -11.55
CA ASN A 41 2.67 13.04 -10.43
C ASN A 41 2.95 12.13 -9.23
N ILE A 42 4.08 11.42 -9.22
CA ILE A 42 4.51 10.56 -8.12
C ILE A 42 5.88 10.96 -7.61
N THR A 43 6.09 10.88 -6.31
CA THR A 43 7.41 10.99 -5.70
C THR A 43 8.05 9.60 -5.69
N THR A 44 9.18 9.44 -6.38
CA THR A 44 9.93 8.17 -6.36
C THR A 44 11.11 8.27 -5.41
N VAL A 45 11.26 7.26 -4.53
CA VAL A 45 12.38 7.15 -3.60
C VAL A 45 13.05 5.79 -3.73
N ILE A 46 14.37 5.75 -3.61
CA ILE A 46 15.16 4.52 -3.74
C ILE A 46 15.54 4.01 -2.36
N ASN A 47 15.08 2.81 -2.02
CA ASN A 47 15.50 2.10 -0.83
C ASN A 47 16.75 1.26 -1.14
N THR A 48 17.93 1.76 -0.82
CA THR A 48 19.21 1.03 -0.98
C THR A 48 19.31 -0.17 -0.04
N ASP A 49 18.55 -0.16 1.04
CA ASP A 49 18.51 -1.20 2.09
C ASP A 49 17.42 -2.26 1.86
N TYR A 50 16.85 -2.38 0.65
CA TYR A 50 15.72 -3.27 0.35
C TYR A 50 15.94 -4.72 0.77
N LYS A 51 17.19 -5.20 0.78
CA LYS A 51 17.57 -6.55 1.27
C LYS A 51 17.35 -6.76 2.77
N LYS A 52 17.14 -5.69 3.55
CA LYS A 52 16.85 -5.76 4.99
C LYS A 52 15.38 -6.08 5.30
N GLY A 53 14.58 -6.34 4.27
CA GLY A 53 13.18 -6.73 4.37
C GLY A 53 12.19 -5.57 4.22
N LEU A 54 10.91 -5.90 4.26
CA LEU A 54 9.78 -4.99 4.00
C LEU A 54 9.82 -3.71 4.89
N SER A 55 10.28 -3.83 6.13
CA SER A 55 10.36 -2.68 7.05
C SER A 55 11.27 -1.58 6.54
N SER A 56 12.31 -1.89 5.77
CA SER A 56 13.22 -0.89 5.20
C SER A 56 12.51 -0.04 4.12
N SER A 57 11.70 -0.67 3.28
CA SER A 57 10.89 0.01 2.26
C SER A 57 9.79 0.88 2.91
N LEU A 58 9.14 0.35 3.94
CA LEU A 58 8.12 1.10 4.67
C LEU A 58 8.70 2.36 5.33
N LYS A 59 9.88 2.27 5.96
CA LYS A 59 10.60 3.43 6.51
C LYS A 59 10.95 4.44 5.44
N CYS A 60 11.49 3.98 4.32
CA CYS A 60 11.87 4.83 3.21
C CYS A 60 10.66 5.63 2.69
N GLY A 61 9.52 4.95 2.50
CA GLY A 61 8.27 5.58 2.07
C GLY A 61 7.72 6.60 3.08
N ILE A 62 7.65 6.23 4.35
CA ILE A 62 7.16 7.13 5.41
C ILE A 62 8.05 8.35 5.58
N SER A 63 9.38 8.20 5.47
CA SER A 63 10.32 9.33 5.57
C SER A 63 10.25 10.30 4.40
N ALA A 64 9.62 9.90 3.28
CA ALA A 64 9.45 10.74 2.09
C ALA A 64 8.10 11.45 2.05
N LEU A 65 7.22 11.20 3.00
CA LEU A 65 5.93 11.88 3.08
C LEU A 65 6.08 13.33 3.53
N PRO A 66 5.21 14.24 3.08
CA PRO A 66 5.17 15.62 3.56
C PRO A 66 4.95 15.71 5.07
N ASP A 67 5.48 16.78 5.67
CA ASP A 67 5.37 16.98 7.12
C ASP A 67 3.93 17.24 7.61
N ASP A 68 3.04 17.65 6.77
CA ASP A 68 1.62 17.87 7.04
C ASP A 68 0.71 16.66 6.71
N CYS A 69 1.30 15.52 6.37
CA CYS A 69 0.56 14.31 6.05
C CYS A 69 -0.12 13.72 7.29
N ASP A 70 -1.44 13.60 7.29
CA ASP A 70 -2.24 13.08 8.43
C ASP A 70 -2.19 11.54 8.55
N ALA A 71 -2.08 10.85 7.43
CA ALA A 71 -2.08 9.38 7.37
C ALA A 71 -1.38 8.88 6.11
N ALA A 72 -0.94 7.63 6.13
CA ALA A 72 -0.40 6.93 4.97
C ALA A 72 -1.20 5.67 4.67
N ILE A 73 -1.49 5.42 3.40
CA ILE A 73 -2.02 4.14 2.91
C ILE A 73 -0.87 3.35 2.32
N ILE A 74 -0.60 2.19 2.88
CA ILE A 74 0.45 1.28 2.45
C ILE A 74 -0.16 0.32 1.43
N ILE A 75 0.26 0.48 0.16
CA ILE A 75 -0.23 -0.31 -0.96
C ILE A 75 0.89 -1.24 -1.42
N LEU A 76 0.56 -2.50 -1.66
CA LEU A 76 1.48 -3.48 -2.22
C LEU A 76 1.36 -3.50 -3.76
N ALA A 77 2.50 -3.56 -4.45
CA ALA A 77 2.54 -3.50 -5.91
C ALA A 77 2.06 -4.80 -6.60
N ASP A 78 2.00 -5.90 -5.85
CA ASP A 78 1.59 -7.24 -6.26
C ASP A 78 0.08 -7.53 -6.09
N MET A 79 -0.72 -6.51 -5.77
CA MET A 79 -2.17 -6.61 -5.59
C MET A 79 -2.97 -5.84 -6.66
N PRO A 80 -2.86 -6.18 -7.95
CA PRO A 80 -3.42 -5.39 -9.05
C PRO A 80 -4.96 -5.42 -9.12
N ASN A 81 -5.62 -6.21 -8.29
CA ASN A 81 -7.08 -6.24 -8.18
C ASN A 81 -7.65 -5.14 -7.25
N ILE A 82 -6.79 -4.44 -6.51
CA ILE A 82 -7.22 -3.28 -5.72
C ILE A 82 -7.62 -2.15 -6.65
N ASP A 83 -8.82 -1.60 -6.44
CA ASP A 83 -9.31 -0.42 -7.15
C ASP A 83 -9.21 0.86 -6.28
N ASN A 84 -9.35 2.02 -6.92
CA ASN A 84 -9.31 3.31 -6.24
C ASN A 84 -10.49 3.51 -5.27
N GLN A 85 -11.60 2.78 -5.43
CA GLN A 85 -12.74 2.87 -4.52
C GLN A 85 -12.43 2.27 -3.16
N VAL A 86 -11.60 1.22 -3.09
CA VAL A 86 -11.09 0.69 -1.81
C VAL A 86 -10.32 1.78 -1.08
N ILE A 87 -9.37 2.43 -1.77
CA ILE A 87 -8.57 3.53 -1.23
C ILE A 87 -9.46 4.69 -0.76
N ASN A 88 -10.40 5.10 -1.59
CA ASN A 88 -11.32 6.21 -1.28
C ASN A 88 -12.22 5.90 -0.08
N ARG A 89 -12.72 4.67 0.05
CA ARG A 89 -13.47 4.26 1.25
C ARG A 89 -12.63 4.35 2.51
N MET A 90 -11.34 3.97 2.44
CA MET A 90 -10.41 4.07 3.58
C MET A 90 -10.18 5.54 3.95
N ILE A 91 -9.91 6.41 2.98
CA ILE A 91 -9.72 7.86 3.19
C ILE A 91 -10.98 8.47 3.85
N ASN A 92 -12.16 8.20 3.30
CA ASN A 92 -13.43 8.74 3.80
C ASN A 92 -13.80 8.21 5.19
N SER A 93 -13.27 7.05 5.57
CA SER A 93 -13.51 6.45 6.89
C SER A 93 -12.48 6.89 7.93
N PHE A 94 -11.40 7.56 7.50
CA PHE A 94 -10.37 8.04 8.41
C PHE A 94 -10.91 9.18 9.27
N ASN A 95 -10.94 8.93 10.57
CA ASN A 95 -11.41 9.92 11.56
C ASN A 95 -10.61 9.75 12.85
N PRO A 96 -9.52 10.52 13.02
CA PRO A 96 -8.66 10.42 14.20
C PRO A 96 -9.38 10.81 15.49
N SER A 97 -10.43 11.66 15.42
CA SER A 97 -11.23 12.06 16.58
C SER A 97 -12.06 10.91 17.16
N LYS A 98 -12.30 9.85 16.39
CA LYS A 98 -13.03 8.65 16.84
C LYS A 98 -12.10 7.50 17.26
N ASN A 99 -10.81 7.76 17.48
CA ASN A 99 -9.77 6.73 17.74
C ASN A 99 -9.58 5.71 16.61
N TYR A 100 -10.11 5.93 15.42
CA TYR A 100 -9.86 5.08 14.25
C TYR A 100 -8.59 5.56 13.54
N SER A 101 -7.46 5.10 14.06
CA SER A 101 -6.13 5.50 13.59
C SER A 101 -5.47 4.44 12.69
N ILE A 102 -6.09 3.25 12.60
CA ILE A 102 -5.70 2.17 11.69
C ILE A 102 -6.95 1.73 10.94
N ILE A 103 -6.89 1.71 9.60
CA ILE A 103 -8.03 1.25 8.80
C ILE A 103 -7.56 0.07 7.95
N ILE A 104 -8.31 -1.03 8.01
CA ILE A 104 -7.98 -2.28 7.34
C ILE A 104 -9.22 -2.78 6.59
N PRO A 105 -9.14 -3.02 5.27
CA PRO A 105 -10.21 -3.66 4.55
C PRO A 105 -10.30 -5.14 4.95
N THR A 106 -11.53 -5.67 4.97
CA THR A 106 -11.77 -7.09 5.29
C THR A 106 -12.66 -7.74 4.25
N PHE A 107 -12.45 -9.02 4.01
CA PHE A 107 -13.37 -9.86 3.22
C PHE A 107 -13.65 -11.15 3.96
N ASN A 108 -14.91 -11.47 4.18
CA ASN A 108 -15.36 -12.63 4.98
C ASN A 108 -14.65 -12.73 6.35
N GLY A 109 -14.46 -11.59 7.03
CA GLY A 109 -13.82 -11.50 8.34
C GLY A 109 -12.29 -11.63 8.33
N LYS A 110 -11.66 -11.81 7.18
CA LYS A 110 -10.20 -11.83 7.02
C LYS A 110 -9.70 -10.42 6.69
N LYS A 111 -8.66 -9.97 7.41
CA LYS A 111 -7.99 -8.68 7.18
C LYS A 111 -7.10 -8.76 5.94
N GLY A 112 -7.17 -7.72 5.12
CA GLY A 112 -6.41 -7.61 3.87
C GLY A 112 -5.58 -6.34 3.77
N ASN A 113 -5.15 -6.03 2.56
CA ASN A 113 -4.46 -4.81 2.17
C ASN A 113 -5.34 -4.00 1.20
N PRO A 114 -5.06 -2.69 1.01
CA PRO A 114 -4.03 -1.86 1.66
C PRO A 114 -4.35 -1.55 3.14
N ILE A 115 -3.36 -0.98 3.86
CA ILE A 115 -3.52 -0.60 5.26
C ILE A 115 -3.34 0.92 5.37
N LEU A 116 -4.30 1.62 6.00
CA LEU A 116 -4.13 3.02 6.37
C LEU A 116 -3.64 3.12 7.81
N LEU A 117 -2.58 3.91 8.02
CA LEU A 117 -2.03 4.24 9.34
C LEU A 117 -2.00 5.75 9.52
N ALA A 118 -2.56 6.24 10.62
CA ALA A 118 -2.46 7.64 11.00
C ALA A 118 -1.02 8.04 11.36
N ARG A 119 -0.71 9.33 11.23
CA ARG A 119 0.62 9.91 11.47
C ARG A 119 1.22 9.56 12.81
N ASN A 120 0.41 9.43 13.86
CA ASN A 120 0.88 9.07 15.20
C ASN A 120 1.62 7.72 15.26
N PHE A 121 1.46 6.84 14.25
CA PHE A 121 2.19 5.58 14.13
C PHE A 121 3.49 5.68 13.32
N PHE A 122 3.77 6.81 12.67
CA PHE A 122 5.00 6.97 11.87
C PHE A 122 6.28 6.77 12.69
N PRO A 123 6.40 7.28 13.93
CA PRO A 123 7.56 7.00 14.77
C PRO A 123 7.75 5.51 15.07
N ASP A 124 6.66 4.76 15.22
CA ASP A 124 6.72 3.32 15.46
C ASP A 124 7.16 2.58 14.20
N ILE A 125 6.64 2.96 13.02
CA ILE A 125 7.09 2.42 11.73
C ILE A 125 8.60 2.59 11.56
N LEU A 126 9.13 3.76 11.89
CA LEU A 126 10.56 4.05 11.77
C LEU A 126 11.45 3.18 12.67
N ARG A 127 10.87 2.53 13.70
CA ARG A 127 11.57 1.60 14.61
C ARG A 127 11.42 0.12 14.25
N VAL A 128 10.47 -0.24 13.38
CA VAL A 128 10.24 -1.66 12.95
C VAL A 128 11.52 -2.24 12.32
N LYS A 129 11.74 -3.55 12.44
CA LYS A 129 12.88 -4.26 11.85
C LYS A 129 12.42 -5.54 11.15
N GLY A 130 13.17 -5.95 10.10
CA GLY A 130 12.94 -7.20 9.37
C GLY A 130 11.71 -7.16 8.46
N ASP A 131 11.07 -8.29 8.22
CA ASP A 131 9.97 -8.44 7.25
C ASP A 131 8.56 -8.26 7.85
N LYS A 132 8.45 -7.73 9.06
CA LYS A 132 7.16 -7.63 9.75
C LYS A 132 6.24 -6.53 9.21
N GLY A 133 6.77 -5.59 8.47
CA GLY A 133 6.00 -4.43 7.98
C GLY A 133 5.28 -3.71 9.12
N ALA A 134 3.98 -3.41 8.95
CA ALA A 134 3.14 -2.79 9.98
C ALA A 134 2.49 -3.81 10.95
N LYS A 135 2.78 -5.12 10.84
CA LYS A 135 2.07 -6.18 11.55
C LYS A 135 2.10 -6.02 13.07
N ASP A 136 3.26 -5.73 13.64
CA ASP A 136 3.40 -5.57 15.10
C ASP A 136 2.62 -4.34 15.60
N ILE A 137 2.59 -3.24 14.82
CA ILE A 137 1.81 -2.05 15.14
C ILE A 137 0.32 -2.39 15.19
N ILE A 138 -0.18 -3.12 14.21
CA ILE A 138 -1.57 -3.55 14.13
C ILE A 138 -1.93 -4.46 15.32
N LEU A 139 -1.08 -5.43 15.64
CA LEU A 139 -1.32 -6.38 16.73
C LEU A 139 -1.39 -5.69 18.10
N ASN A 140 -0.56 -4.67 18.32
CA ASN A 140 -0.48 -3.95 19.58
C ASN A 140 -1.56 -2.86 19.73
N ASN A 141 -2.25 -2.48 18.65
CA ASN A 141 -3.22 -1.37 18.64
C ASN A 141 -4.62 -1.78 18.17
N LYS A 142 -5.07 -2.98 18.56
CA LYS A 142 -6.36 -3.56 18.13
C LYS A 142 -7.57 -2.65 18.37
N LYS A 143 -7.54 -1.85 19.43
CA LYS A 143 -8.64 -0.93 19.79
C LYS A 143 -8.74 0.29 18.86
N SER A 144 -7.68 0.58 18.13
CA SER A 144 -7.61 1.71 17.18
C SER A 144 -7.92 1.28 15.74
N ILE A 145 -8.32 0.03 15.52
CA ILE A 145 -8.59 -0.51 14.19
C ILE A 145 -10.06 -0.30 13.83
N LEU A 146 -10.29 0.30 12.68
CA LEU A 146 -11.56 0.25 11.95
C LEU A 146 -11.43 -0.78 10.82
N GLU A 147 -12.27 -1.79 10.85
CA GLU A 147 -12.40 -2.77 9.77
C GLU A 147 -13.45 -2.33 8.77
N ILE A 148 -13.11 -2.35 7.46
CA ILE A 148 -14.03 -1.97 6.37
C ILE A 148 -14.35 -3.18 5.52
N PRO A 149 -15.54 -3.78 5.64
CA PRO A 149 -15.94 -4.93 4.82
C PRO A 149 -15.92 -4.58 3.33
N GLN A 150 -15.36 -5.46 2.52
CA GLN A 150 -15.32 -5.39 1.07
C GLN A 150 -16.27 -6.39 0.46
N LYS A 151 -16.68 -6.13 -0.80
CA LYS A 151 -17.66 -6.96 -1.53
C LYS A 151 -17.02 -8.20 -2.16
N ASP A 152 -15.71 -8.16 -2.39
CA ASP A 152 -14.93 -9.20 -3.07
C ASP A 152 -13.59 -9.45 -2.37
N SER A 153 -12.87 -10.46 -2.84
CA SER A 153 -11.59 -10.90 -2.26
C SER A 153 -10.37 -10.12 -2.73
N SER A 154 -10.52 -9.04 -3.51
CA SER A 154 -9.40 -8.29 -4.07
C SER A 154 -8.35 -7.86 -3.03
N VAL A 155 -8.81 -7.55 -1.82
CA VAL A 155 -7.98 -7.12 -0.70
C VAL A 155 -7.18 -8.25 -0.03
N LEU A 156 -7.39 -9.51 -0.43
CA LEU A 156 -6.70 -10.70 0.08
C LEU A 156 -5.79 -11.36 -0.96
N ASN A 157 -5.84 -10.90 -2.23
CA ASN A 157 -5.21 -11.60 -3.34
C ASN A 157 -3.99 -10.83 -3.82
N ASP A 158 -2.83 -11.31 -3.44
CA ASP A 158 -1.52 -10.95 -3.99
C ASP A 158 -1.14 -11.90 -5.14
N ILE A 159 -0.23 -11.48 -5.99
CA ILE A 159 0.30 -12.25 -7.12
C ILE A 159 1.77 -12.54 -6.84
N ASP A 160 2.03 -13.67 -6.17
CA ASP A 160 3.37 -14.07 -5.75
C ASP A 160 4.04 -15.05 -6.72
N THR A 161 3.25 -15.82 -7.48
CA THR A 161 3.74 -16.87 -8.35
C THR A 161 3.43 -16.62 -9.83
N LYS A 162 4.12 -17.34 -10.72
CA LYS A 162 3.82 -17.30 -12.17
C LYS A 162 2.42 -17.87 -12.47
N GLU A 163 1.98 -18.83 -11.68
CA GLU A 163 0.66 -19.44 -11.73
C GLU A 163 -0.42 -18.40 -11.39
N ASP A 164 -0.24 -17.62 -10.33
CA ASP A 164 -1.15 -16.53 -9.95
C ASP A 164 -1.23 -15.48 -11.05
N LEU A 165 -0.07 -15.09 -11.61
CA LEU A 165 -0.02 -14.15 -12.72
C LEU A 165 -0.76 -14.68 -13.96
N SER A 166 -0.59 -15.96 -14.28
CA SER A 166 -1.27 -16.59 -15.41
C SER A 166 -2.79 -16.61 -15.23
N LEU A 167 -3.26 -16.88 -14.00
CA LEU A 167 -4.67 -16.87 -13.65
C LEU A 167 -5.23 -15.44 -13.71
N TYR A 168 -4.49 -14.46 -13.18
CA TYR A 168 -4.86 -13.05 -13.26
C TYR A 168 -5.03 -12.57 -14.70
N LEU A 169 -4.09 -12.89 -15.59
CA LEU A 169 -4.13 -12.49 -17.00
C LEU A 169 -5.33 -13.13 -17.73
N LYS A 170 -5.66 -14.38 -17.45
CA LYS A 170 -6.84 -15.06 -18.03
C LYS A 170 -8.16 -14.39 -17.63
N ASN A 171 -8.25 -13.91 -16.40
CA ASN A 171 -9.47 -13.31 -15.87
C ASN A 171 -9.64 -11.82 -16.28
N ASN A 172 -8.60 -11.19 -16.83
CA ASN A 172 -8.55 -9.77 -17.21
C ASN A 172 -8.22 -9.55 -18.71
N SER A 173 -8.39 -10.60 -19.55
CA SER A 173 -8.16 -10.57 -21.01
C SER A 173 -9.41 -10.28 -21.80
#